data_74b7f44b9ea7864a6adc714fe97c782b
#
_entry.id   74b7f44b9ea7864a6adc714fe97c782b
#
_cell.length_a   1.000
_cell.length_b   1.000
_cell.length_c   1.000
_cell.angle_alpha   90.00
_cell.angle_beta   90.00
_cell.angle_gamma   90.00
#
_symmetry.space_group_name_H-M   'P 1'
#
loop_
_entity.id
_entity.type
_entity.pdbx_description
1 polymer ?
#
loop_
_entity_poly.entity_id
_entity_poly.type
_entity_poly.pdbx_seq_one_letter_code
_entity_poly.pdbx_strand_id
1 'polypeptide(L)'
;MKAIQVFYEGRVQGVGFRYSVRQIAKGFNVTGWVRNLPDGRVELQVVGEDEEANAFLEAIRQSDLGSLIKKESEHVLATPPDSRGFEIRT
;
A
#
# COMPACT_ATOMS: atom_id res chain seq x y z
N MET A 1 1.63 -11.92 -12.77
CA MET A 1 1.12 -11.18 -11.62
C MET A 1 2.19 -11.03 -10.56
N LYS A 2 2.16 -9.92 -9.85
CA LYS A 2 3.16 -9.59 -8.86
C LYS A 2 2.48 -9.30 -7.53
N ALA A 3 2.97 -9.91 -6.45
CA ALA A 3 2.49 -9.63 -5.09
C ALA A 3 3.62 -8.95 -4.33
N ILE A 4 3.34 -7.79 -3.74
CA ILE A 4 4.34 -6.95 -3.10
C ILE A 4 3.85 -6.57 -1.71
N GLN A 5 4.75 -6.67 -0.73
CA GLN A 5 4.53 -6.17 0.62
C GLN A 5 5.39 -4.92 0.80
N VAL A 6 4.78 -3.86 1.31
CA VAL A 6 5.49 -2.60 1.55
C VAL A 6 5.26 -2.17 3.00
N PHE A 7 6.35 -1.76 3.66
CA PHE A 7 6.26 -1.14 4.98
C PHE A 7 6.60 0.33 4.82
N TYR A 8 5.73 1.19 5.34
CA TYR A 8 5.92 2.64 5.33
C TYR A 8 6.23 3.12 6.74
N GLU A 9 7.27 3.93 6.87
CA GLU A 9 7.66 4.57 8.12
C GLU A 9 7.59 6.08 7.97
N GLY A 10 7.27 6.78 9.05
CA GLY A 10 7.16 8.22 9.07
C GLY A 10 5.87 8.65 9.75
N ARG A 11 5.31 9.78 9.32
CA ARG A 11 4.03 10.27 9.85
C ARG A 11 2.88 9.63 9.09
N VAL A 12 2.76 8.30 9.24
CA VAL A 12 1.85 7.51 8.40
C VAL A 12 0.59 7.02 9.15
N GLN A 13 0.53 7.19 10.47
CA GLN A 13 -0.67 6.81 11.23
C GLN A 13 -1.37 8.06 11.77
N GLY A 14 -2.71 7.99 11.86
CA GLY A 14 -3.51 9.08 12.39
C GLY A 14 -3.69 10.25 11.44
N VAL A 15 -3.38 10.07 10.15
CA VAL A 15 -3.43 11.15 9.15
C VAL A 15 -4.28 10.77 7.93
N GLY A 16 -5.07 9.68 8.03
CA GLY A 16 -5.90 9.22 6.91
C GLY A 16 -5.12 8.49 5.84
N PHE A 17 -3.93 7.99 6.15
CA PHE A 17 -3.05 7.32 5.20
C PHE A 17 -3.74 6.12 4.54
N ARG A 18 -4.32 5.22 5.35
CA ARG A 18 -4.98 4.01 4.83
C ARG A 18 -6.15 4.34 3.92
N TYR A 19 -6.95 5.33 4.30
CA TYR A 19 -8.08 5.76 3.47
C TYR A 19 -7.60 6.28 2.13
N SER A 20 -6.56 7.14 2.14
CA SER A 20 -6.01 7.71 0.91
C SER A 20 -5.41 6.63 0.02
N VAL A 21 -4.71 5.65 0.59
CA VAL A 21 -4.17 4.52 -0.19
C VAL A 21 -5.30 3.77 -0.88
N ARG A 22 -6.40 3.51 -0.16
CA ARG A 22 -7.54 2.82 -0.77
C ARG A 22 -8.16 3.64 -1.89
N GLN A 23 -8.24 4.96 -1.73
CA GLN A 23 -8.77 5.82 -2.79
C GLN A 23 -7.87 5.79 -4.03
N ILE A 24 -6.56 5.81 -3.83
CA ILE A 24 -5.61 5.71 -4.94
C ILE A 24 -5.77 4.37 -5.65
N ALA A 25 -5.96 3.28 -4.89
CA ALA A 25 -6.11 1.95 -5.47
C ALA A 25 -7.26 1.84 -6.46
N LYS A 26 -8.28 2.68 -6.33
CA LYS A 26 -9.43 2.68 -7.25
C LYS A 26 -9.04 3.05 -8.68
N GLY A 27 -7.93 3.71 -8.87
CA GLY A 27 -7.44 4.09 -10.20
C GLY A 27 -6.59 3.01 -10.86
N PHE A 28 -6.40 1.86 -10.23
CA PHE A 28 -5.51 0.81 -10.73
C PHE A 28 -6.18 -0.55 -10.60
N ASN A 29 -5.78 -1.47 -11.47
CA ASN A 29 -6.32 -2.83 -11.46
C ASN A 29 -5.51 -3.68 -10.48
N VAL A 30 -5.70 -3.41 -9.19
CA VAL A 30 -4.99 -4.10 -8.10
C VAL A 30 -5.96 -4.50 -7.01
N THR A 31 -5.59 -5.55 -6.26
CA THR A 31 -6.28 -5.94 -5.03
C THR A 31 -5.27 -6.00 -3.90
N GLY A 32 -5.73 -6.05 -2.68
CA GLY A 32 -4.85 -6.11 -1.53
C GLY A 32 -5.45 -5.46 -0.31
N TRP A 33 -4.57 -5.04 0.61
CA TRP A 33 -5.03 -4.41 1.84
C TRP A 33 -3.92 -3.54 2.45
N VAL A 34 -4.34 -2.68 3.36
CA VAL A 34 -3.42 -1.79 4.10
C VAL A 34 -3.85 -1.75 5.56
N ARG A 35 -2.89 -1.81 6.48
CA ARG A 35 -3.17 -1.76 7.92
C ARG A 35 -2.07 -1.03 8.68
N ASN A 36 -2.45 -0.51 9.85
CA ASN A 36 -1.49 0.05 10.79
C ASN A 36 -0.86 -1.06 11.61
N LEU A 37 0.42 -0.93 11.92
CA LEU A 37 1.13 -1.86 12.79
C LEU A 37 1.32 -1.22 14.18
N PRO A 38 1.47 -2.05 15.23
CA PRO A 38 1.65 -1.52 16.60
C PRO A 38 2.89 -0.64 16.78
N ASP A 39 3.90 -0.82 15.93
CA ASP A 39 5.15 -0.05 16.04
C ASP A 39 5.12 1.28 15.30
N GLY A 40 3.96 1.68 14.76
CA GLY A 40 3.79 2.97 14.09
C GLY A 40 3.92 2.91 12.58
N ARG A 41 4.35 1.79 12.02
CA ARG A 41 4.44 1.62 10.57
C ARG A 41 3.07 1.31 9.99
N VAL A 42 2.98 1.45 8.67
CA VAL A 42 1.82 0.99 7.89
C VAL A 42 2.32 -0.13 6.98
N GLU A 43 1.58 -1.23 6.96
CA GLU A 43 1.86 -2.36 6.07
C GLU A 43 0.83 -2.37 4.94
N LEU A 44 1.33 -2.52 3.71
CA LEU A 44 0.53 -2.64 2.51
C LEU A 44 0.88 -3.95 1.83
N GLN A 45 -0.13 -4.71 1.40
CA GLN A 45 0.10 -5.84 0.50
C GLN A 45 -0.78 -5.64 -0.72
N VAL A 46 -0.20 -5.78 -1.89
CA VAL A 46 -0.89 -5.52 -3.15
C VAL A 46 -0.54 -6.61 -4.16
N VAL A 47 -1.52 -6.99 -4.99
CA VAL A 47 -1.30 -7.92 -6.10
C VAL A 47 -1.98 -7.37 -7.35
N GLY A 48 -1.32 -7.51 -8.48
CA GLY A 48 -1.81 -7.09 -9.78
C GLY A 48 -0.77 -7.40 -10.84
N GLU A 49 -1.08 -7.07 -12.10
CA GLU A 49 -0.10 -7.13 -13.15
C GLU A 49 1.06 -6.20 -12.81
N ASP A 50 2.26 -6.56 -13.23
CA ASP A 50 3.47 -5.83 -12.83
C ASP A 50 3.35 -4.34 -13.08
N GLU A 51 2.84 -3.93 -14.24
CA GLU A 51 2.70 -2.52 -14.58
C GLU A 51 1.72 -1.81 -13.65
N GLU A 52 0.57 -2.46 -13.36
CA GLU A 52 -0.45 -1.88 -12.50
C GLU A 52 0.02 -1.77 -11.06
N ALA A 53 0.65 -2.82 -10.54
CA ALA A 53 1.15 -2.80 -9.17
C ALA A 53 2.23 -1.73 -8.99
N ASN A 54 3.17 -1.64 -9.94
CA ASN A 54 4.24 -0.65 -9.87
C ASN A 54 3.69 0.77 -10.02
N ALA A 55 2.74 0.99 -10.93
CA ALA A 55 2.13 2.31 -11.11
C ALA A 55 1.35 2.75 -9.87
N PHE A 56 0.66 1.81 -9.22
CA PHE A 56 -0.05 2.10 -7.98
C PHE A 56 0.91 2.55 -6.88
N LEU A 57 2.01 1.83 -6.68
CA LEU A 57 3.00 2.22 -5.66
C LEU A 57 3.61 3.58 -5.96
N GLU A 58 3.88 3.85 -7.24
CA GLU A 58 4.42 5.15 -7.63
C GLU A 58 3.39 6.26 -7.39
N ALA A 59 2.10 6.00 -7.66
CA ALA A 59 1.05 6.97 -7.42
C ALA A 59 0.96 7.36 -5.94
N ILE A 60 1.19 6.40 -5.02
CA ILE A 60 1.23 6.70 -3.59
C ILE A 60 2.37 7.67 -3.30
N ARG A 61 3.56 7.44 -3.86
CA ARG A 61 4.73 8.31 -3.64
C ARG A 61 4.50 9.71 -4.19
N GLN A 62 3.81 9.82 -5.31
CA GLN A 62 3.56 11.11 -5.96
C GLN A 62 2.37 11.87 -5.37
N SER A 63 1.58 11.21 -4.51
CA SER A 63 0.45 11.84 -3.85
C SER A 63 0.93 12.66 -2.65
N ASP A 64 -0.03 13.32 -1.98
CA ASP A 64 0.28 14.05 -0.74
C ASP A 64 0.87 13.15 0.34
N LEU A 65 0.63 11.83 0.25
CA LEU A 65 1.18 10.88 1.22
C LEU A 65 2.71 10.80 1.14
N GLY A 66 3.27 11.08 -0.03
CA GLY A 66 4.72 10.99 -0.23
C GLY A 66 5.52 11.82 0.77
N SER A 67 5.02 13.01 1.10
CA SER A 67 5.71 13.89 2.04
C SER A 67 5.67 13.38 3.49
N LEU A 68 4.80 12.42 3.79
CA LEU A 68 4.64 11.84 5.12
C LEU A 68 5.51 10.58 5.31
N ILE A 69 5.99 10.01 4.21
CA ILE A 69 6.78 8.78 4.21
C ILE A 69 8.25 9.14 4.36
N LYS A 70 8.89 8.61 5.40
CA LYS A 70 10.33 8.78 5.60
C LYS A 70 11.12 7.62 5.03
N LYS A 71 10.53 6.42 5.09
CA LYS A 71 11.20 5.20 4.63
C LYS A 71 10.17 4.24 4.10
N GLU A 72 10.53 3.53 3.05
CA GLU A 72 9.67 2.57 2.39
C GLU A 72 10.50 1.33 2.11
N SER A 73 9.97 0.15 2.50
CA SER A 73 10.65 -1.13 2.29
C SER A 73 9.73 -2.06 1.53
N GLU A 74 10.20 -2.58 0.39
CA GLU A 74 9.42 -3.47 -0.47
C GLU A 74 9.95 -4.89 -0.44
N HIS A 75 9.03 -5.84 -0.41
CA HIS A 75 9.36 -7.27 -0.46
C HIS A 75 8.43 -7.96 -1.44
N VAL A 76 8.98 -8.81 -2.31
CA VAL A 76 8.17 -9.62 -3.21
C VAL A 76 7.64 -10.81 -2.40
N LEU A 77 6.33 -11.04 -2.50
CA LEU A 77 5.68 -12.13 -1.78
C LEU A 77 5.54 -13.35 -2.68
N ALA A 78 5.79 -14.54 -2.10
CA ALA A 78 5.57 -15.80 -2.80
C ALA A 78 4.07 -16.13 -2.88
N THR A 79 3.30 -15.70 -1.88
CA THR A 79 1.86 -15.94 -1.80
C THR A 79 1.13 -14.61 -1.85
N PRO A 80 0.17 -14.42 -2.80
CA PRO A 80 -0.57 -13.18 -2.86
C PRO A 80 -1.47 -12.99 -1.64
N PRO A 81 -1.77 -11.75 -1.27
CA PRO A 81 -2.70 -11.49 -0.16
C PRO A 81 -4.10 -11.98 -0.51
N ASP A 82 -4.81 -12.45 0.52
CA ASP A 82 -6.20 -12.85 0.39
C ASP A 82 -7.08 -11.64 0.67
N SER A 83 -7.68 -11.08 -0.39
CA SER A 83 -8.53 -9.90 -0.24
C SER A 83 -9.55 -9.83 -1.37
N ARG A 84 -10.68 -9.15 -1.10
CA ARG A 84 -11.67 -8.81 -2.10
C ARG A 84 -11.53 -7.34 -2.42
N GLY A 85 -11.06 -7.03 -3.63
CA GLY A 85 -10.78 -5.67 -3.98
C GLY A 85 -9.65 -5.12 -3.10
N PHE A 86 -9.70 -3.84 -2.77
CA PHE A 86 -8.68 -3.24 -1.91
C PHE A 86 -9.32 -2.86 -0.56
N GLU A 87 -8.77 -3.38 0.53
CA GLU A 87 -9.36 -3.29 1.86
C GLU A 87 -8.49 -2.54 2.84
N ILE A 88 -9.14 -1.87 3.80
CA ILE A 88 -8.47 -1.35 4.98
C ILE A 88 -8.64 -2.38 6.09
N ARG A 89 -7.56 -2.79 6.73
CA ARG A 89 -7.58 -3.75 7.83
C ARG A 89 -7.05 -3.12 9.11
N THR A 90 -7.41 -3.72 10.21
CA THR A 90 -6.92 -3.32 11.54
C THR A 90 -5.84 -4.24 12.07
#